data_906411498f6196f2178d68303dd0cd23
#
_entry.id   906411498f6196f2178d68303dd0cd23
#
_cell.length_a   1.000
_cell.length_b   1.000
_cell.length_c   1.000
_cell.angle_alpha   90.00
_cell.angle_beta   90.00
_cell.angle_gamma   90.00
#
_symmetry.space_group_name_H-M   'P 1'
#
loop_
_entity.id
_entity.type
_entity.pdbx_description
1 polymer ?
#
loop_
_entity_poly.entity_id
_entity_poly.type
_entity_poly.pdbx_seq_one_letter_code
_entity_poly.pdbx_strand_id
1 'polypeptide(L)'
;MNQPKTSVNRKKVTGAFALLDSLVRNGVKVIFGYPGGAILPIYDELYHWEKKHLIHHVLVRHEQSAAHAADGYARSTGKVGVCFATSGPGATNLVTGIATAQMDSIPLLAITGQVGSPFIGTDAFQEIDIFGITLPIVKHSFVVRKPEDMSRIVSEALFIAQNGRPGPVIIDVPKDVGLEEFDISDYVPYSQKQISEQKIYRFFYKIDYLQIQKFLKLIKQSSRPLLYVGGGVVTSNAYKELEQIVKIFQIQIGRAHV
;
A
#
# COMPACT_ATOMS: atom_id res chain seq x y z
N MET A 1 -9.71 -4.93 20.35
CA MET A 1 -9.03 -3.61 20.19
C MET A 1 -10.10 -2.59 19.86
N ASN A 2 -10.29 -1.59 20.74
CA ASN A 2 -11.29 -0.54 20.52
C ASN A 2 -10.92 0.29 19.29
N GLN A 3 -11.80 0.29 18.30
CA GLN A 3 -11.69 1.22 17.16
C GLN A 3 -11.84 2.66 17.69
N PRO A 4 -11.02 3.60 17.22
CA PRO A 4 -11.20 4.99 17.60
C PRO A 4 -12.59 5.45 17.12
N LYS A 5 -13.48 5.79 18.06
CA LYS A 5 -14.76 6.40 17.74
C LYS A 5 -14.49 7.83 17.26
N THR A 6 -14.37 8.01 15.97
CA THR A 6 -14.49 9.34 15.35
C THR A 6 -15.97 9.70 15.30
N SER A 7 -16.57 10.05 16.45
CA SER A 7 -17.92 10.60 16.49
C SER A 7 -17.88 12.03 15.95
N VAL A 8 -17.95 12.15 14.64
CA VAL A 8 -18.14 13.43 13.98
C VAL A 8 -19.63 13.63 13.79
N ASN A 9 -20.17 14.66 14.43
CA ASN A 9 -21.59 15.07 14.29
C ASN A 9 -21.74 15.83 12.94
N ARG A 10 -21.25 15.25 11.84
CA ARG A 10 -21.32 15.80 10.48
C ARG A 10 -22.47 15.11 9.74
N LYS A 11 -23.30 15.87 9.03
CA LYS A 11 -24.32 15.32 8.13
C LYS A 11 -23.71 14.89 6.80
N LYS A 12 -22.64 15.56 6.38
CA LYS A 12 -21.92 15.30 5.14
C LYS A 12 -20.42 15.13 5.38
N VAL A 13 -19.79 14.37 4.53
CA VAL A 13 -18.34 14.11 4.52
C VAL A 13 -17.81 14.25 3.09
N THR A 14 -16.52 14.56 2.94
CA THR A 14 -15.86 14.68 1.65
C THR A 14 -15.13 13.38 1.26
N GLY A 15 -14.77 13.25 -0.02
CA GLY A 15 -13.88 12.18 -0.46
C GLY A 15 -12.53 12.19 0.27
N ALA A 16 -11.98 13.37 0.55
CA ALA A 16 -10.76 13.54 1.34
C ALA A 16 -10.91 12.99 2.78
N PHE A 17 -12.06 13.28 3.43
CA PHE A 17 -12.36 12.70 4.74
C PHE A 17 -12.41 11.16 4.67
N ALA A 18 -13.14 10.61 3.69
CA ALA A 18 -13.28 9.17 3.53
C ALA A 18 -11.94 8.47 3.30
N LEU A 19 -11.02 9.11 2.56
CA LEU A 19 -9.66 8.63 2.35
C LEU A 19 -8.87 8.54 3.67
N LEU A 20 -8.82 9.64 4.42
CA LEU A 20 -8.02 9.70 5.65
C LEU A 20 -8.60 8.84 6.77
N ASP A 21 -9.94 8.82 6.94
CA ASP A 21 -10.60 7.92 7.88
C ASP A 21 -10.27 6.46 7.57
N SER A 22 -10.29 6.09 6.28
CA SER A 22 -9.97 4.73 5.85
C SER A 22 -8.51 4.37 6.10
N LEU A 23 -7.56 5.27 5.85
CA LEU A 23 -6.15 5.05 6.16
C LEU A 23 -5.95 4.80 7.67
N VAL A 24 -6.52 5.66 8.51
CA VAL A 24 -6.38 5.55 9.98
C VAL A 24 -7.05 4.29 10.52
N ARG A 25 -8.25 3.94 10.04
CA ARG A 25 -8.97 2.70 10.42
C ARG A 25 -8.22 1.44 10.04
N ASN A 26 -7.48 1.48 8.94
CA ASN A 26 -6.62 0.39 8.49
C ASN A 26 -5.20 0.43 9.10
N GLY A 27 -4.97 1.29 10.11
CA GLY A 27 -3.76 1.28 10.92
C GLY A 27 -2.59 2.10 10.37
N VAL A 28 -2.80 2.91 9.35
CA VAL A 28 -1.80 3.86 8.86
C VAL A 28 -1.57 4.93 9.92
N LYS A 29 -0.32 5.18 10.29
CA LYS A 29 0.08 6.14 11.32
C LYS A 29 0.98 7.25 10.78
N VAL A 30 1.67 6.99 9.68
CA VAL A 30 2.64 7.93 9.10
C VAL A 30 2.40 8.01 7.60
N ILE A 31 2.45 9.22 7.07
CA ILE A 31 2.39 9.53 5.64
C ILE A 31 3.59 10.41 5.31
N PHE A 32 4.27 10.10 4.21
CA PHE A 32 5.35 10.91 3.66
C PHE A 32 4.84 11.64 2.42
N GLY A 33 5.06 12.95 2.27
CA GLY A 33 4.50 13.59 1.09
C GLY A 33 4.93 15.03 0.88
N TYR A 34 4.56 15.52 -0.30
CA TYR A 34 4.73 16.91 -0.70
C TYR A 34 3.42 17.46 -1.28
N PRO A 35 2.92 18.60 -0.78
CA PRO A 35 1.67 19.19 -1.24
C PRO A 35 1.79 19.78 -2.64
N GLY A 36 0.65 19.88 -3.33
CA GLY A 36 0.52 20.54 -4.61
C GLY A 36 -0.94 20.68 -5.03
N GLY A 37 -1.22 21.45 -6.06
CA GLY A 37 -2.55 21.95 -6.39
C GLY A 37 -3.67 20.92 -6.50
N ALA A 38 -3.38 19.74 -7.05
CA ALA A 38 -4.38 18.70 -7.25
C ALA A 38 -4.70 17.90 -5.96
N ILE A 39 -3.72 17.76 -5.04
CA ILE A 39 -3.90 17.01 -3.79
C ILE A 39 -4.29 17.89 -2.60
N LEU A 40 -4.41 19.21 -2.76
CA LEU A 40 -4.77 20.12 -1.68
C LEU A 40 -6.02 19.73 -0.89
N PRO A 41 -7.12 19.24 -1.50
CA PRO A 41 -8.28 18.82 -0.71
C PRO A 41 -7.95 17.76 0.35
N ILE A 42 -7.04 16.84 0.02
CA ILE A 42 -6.59 15.80 0.95
C ILE A 42 -5.68 16.40 2.02
N TYR A 43 -4.80 17.36 1.67
CA TYR A 43 -3.94 18.04 2.64
C TYR A 43 -4.71 18.95 3.60
N ASP A 44 -5.77 19.62 3.13
CA ASP A 44 -6.63 20.44 4.01
C ASP A 44 -7.32 19.57 5.07
N GLU A 45 -7.83 18.41 4.67
CA GLU A 45 -8.42 17.48 5.64
C GLU A 45 -7.33 16.85 6.53
N LEU A 46 -6.15 16.51 5.98
CA LEU A 46 -5.03 15.92 6.73
C LEU A 46 -4.58 16.78 7.90
N TYR A 47 -4.61 18.11 7.76
CA TYR A 47 -4.33 19.04 8.83
C TYR A 47 -5.19 18.79 10.08
N HIS A 48 -6.46 18.50 9.89
CA HIS A 48 -7.38 18.21 11.00
C HIS A 48 -7.09 16.88 11.69
N TRP A 49 -6.61 15.89 10.94
CA TRP A 49 -6.24 14.57 11.47
C TRP A 49 -4.91 14.60 12.20
N GLU A 50 -3.95 15.34 11.67
CA GLU A 50 -2.65 15.54 12.30
C GLU A 50 -2.77 16.31 13.63
N LYS A 51 -3.58 17.37 13.66
CA LYS A 51 -3.88 18.12 14.88
C LYS A 51 -4.52 17.26 15.98
N LYS A 52 -5.24 16.21 15.62
CA LYS A 52 -5.81 15.22 16.55
C LYS A 52 -4.83 14.08 16.88
N HIS A 53 -3.61 14.13 16.41
CA HIS A 53 -2.59 13.07 16.58
C HIS A 53 -3.04 11.67 16.10
N LEU A 54 -3.95 11.60 15.14
CA LEU A 54 -4.45 10.35 14.58
C LEU A 54 -3.53 9.81 13.49
N ILE A 55 -2.84 10.70 12.79
CA ILE A 55 -1.86 10.41 11.75
C ILE A 55 -0.73 11.43 11.84
N HIS A 56 0.46 11.08 11.43
CA HIS A 56 1.61 11.97 11.37
C HIS A 56 2.05 12.15 9.93
N HIS A 57 2.17 13.38 9.48
CA HIS A 57 2.67 13.72 8.16
C HIS A 57 4.15 14.14 8.24
N VAL A 58 4.97 13.51 7.43
CA VAL A 58 6.36 13.87 7.25
C VAL A 58 6.51 14.62 5.92
N LEU A 59 6.67 15.94 6.02
CA LEU A 59 6.89 16.78 4.85
C LEU A 59 8.28 16.52 4.28
N VAL A 60 8.34 16.09 3.04
CA VAL A 60 9.58 15.93 2.27
C VAL A 60 9.84 17.19 1.42
N ARG A 61 11.00 17.24 0.75
CA ARG A 61 11.35 18.32 -0.20
C ARG A 61 11.32 17.88 -1.66
N HIS A 62 11.06 16.60 -1.89
CA HIS A 62 10.94 15.98 -3.22
C HIS A 62 10.13 14.70 -3.10
N GLU A 63 9.23 14.43 -4.03
CA GLU A 63 8.31 13.30 -3.95
C GLU A 63 9.02 11.94 -4.06
N GLN A 64 10.12 11.85 -4.79
CA GLN A 64 10.96 10.66 -4.81
C GLN A 64 11.43 10.29 -3.39
N SER A 65 11.78 11.30 -2.58
CA SER A 65 12.15 11.07 -1.19
C SER A 65 10.97 10.57 -0.35
N ALA A 66 9.73 10.99 -0.66
CA ALA A 66 8.53 10.47 0.00
C ALA A 66 8.35 8.97 -0.28
N ALA A 67 8.49 8.56 -1.54
CA ALA A 67 8.38 7.16 -1.91
C ALA A 67 9.48 6.30 -1.25
N HIS A 68 10.73 6.76 -1.25
CA HIS A 68 11.82 6.03 -0.58
C HIS A 68 11.69 6.03 0.95
N ALA A 69 11.18 7.09 1.57
CA ALA A 69 10.90 7.11 3.00
C ALA A 69 9.78 6.13 3.37
N ALA A 70 8.71 6.06 2.56
CA ALA A 70 7.64 5.08 2.71
C ALA A 70 8.15 3.64 2.52
N ASP A 71 9.02 3.39 1.54
CA ASP A 71 9.69 2.12 1.32
C ASP A 71 10.55 1.72 2.54
N GLY A 72 11.37 2.63 3.05
CA GLY A 72 12.18 2.41 4.26
C GLY A 72 11.33 2.14 5.50
N TYR A 73 10.21 2.85 5.66
CA TYR A 73 9.24 2.61 6.73
C TYR A 73 8.65 1.20 6.63
N ALA A 74 8.26 0.77 5.43
CA ALA A 74 7.72 -0.57 5.23
C ALA A 74 8.74 -1.67 5.57
N ARG A 75 9.99 -1.51 5.13
CA ARG A 75 11.09 -2.46 5.44
C ARG A 75 11.36 -2.57 6.93
N SER A 76 11.33 -1.45 7.65
CA SER A 76 11.67 -1.41 9.08
C SER A 76 10.53 -1.85 9.99
N THR A 77 9.28 -1.67 9.57
CA THR A 77 8.10 -1.92 10.41
C THR A 77 7.28 -3.15 10.02
N GLY A 78 7.46 -3.65 8.79
CA GLY A 78 6.60 -4.68 8.20
C GLY A 78 5.19 -4.18 7.83
N LYS A 79 4.91 -2.87 7.91
CA LYS A 79 3.63 -2.26 7.57
C LYS A 79 3.68 -1.64 6.18
N VAL A 80 2.52 -1.32 5.61
CA VAL A 80 2.47 -0.57 4.34
C VAL A 80 3.04 0.82 4.55
N GLY A 81 4.01 1.21 3.73
CA GLY A 81 4.47 2.59 3.63
C GLY A 81 3.52 3.40 2.77
N VAL A 82 3.16 4.61 3.21
CA VAL A 82 2.20 5.47 2.48
C VAL A 82 2.87 6.77 2.09
N CYS A 83 2.76 7.15 0.81
CA CYS A 83 3.25 8.42 0.32
C CYS A 83 2.20 9.17 -0.51
N PHE A 84 2.26 10.51 -0.45
CA PHE A 84 1.38 11.44 -1.14
C PHE A 84 2.15 12.30 -2.12
N ALA A 85 1.58 12.53 -3.31
CA ALA A 85 2.09 13.49 -4.29
C ALA A 85 0.95 14.16 -5.06
N THR A 86 1.21 15.33 -5.60
CA THR A 86 0.28 16.00 -6.53
C THR A 86 0.33 15.36 -7.92
N SER A 87 -0.52 15.82 -8.83
CA SER A 87 -0.54 15.41 -10.24
C SER A 87 0.71 15.79 -11.01
N GLY A 88 0.81 15.32 -12.24
CA GLY A 88 1.86 15.71 -13.19
C GLY A 88 3.26 15.39 -12.66
N PRO A 89 4.16 16.40 -12.56
CA PRO A 89 5.54 16.18 -12.14
C PRO A 89 5.65 15.60 -10.71
N GLY A 90 4.70 15.88 -9.82
CA GLY A 90 4.69 15.29 -8.48
C GLY A 90 4.46 13.78 -8.52
N ALA A 91 3.50 13.33 -9.29
CA ALA A 91 3.20 11.91 -9.48
C ALA A 91 4.34 11.17 -10.18
N THR A 92 4.92 11.74 -11.25
CA THR A 92 6.04 11.12 -11.97
C THR A 92 7.31 11.02 -11.12
N ASN A 93 7.53 11.93 -10.19
CA ASN A 93 8.66 11.88 -9.25
C ASN A 93 8.59 10.67 -8.28
N LEU A 94 7.43 10.02 -8.12
CA LEU A 94 7.31 8.81 -7.32
C LEU A 94 7.82 7.55 -8.04
N VAL A 95 7.93 7.56 -9.37
CA VAL A 95 8.14 6.37 -10.21
C VAL A 95 9.37 5.57 -9.78
N THR A 96 10.49 6.22 -9.52
CA THR A 96 11.73 5.53 -9.07
C THR A 96 11.51 4.75 -7.77
N GLY A 97 10.88 5.37 -6.77
CA GLY A 97 10.60 4.71 -5.49
C GLY A 97 9.58 3.59 -5.62
N ILE A 98 8.55 3.77 -6.45
CA ILE A 98 7.56 2.72 -6.76
C ILE A 98 8.23 1.53 -7.44
N ALA A 99 9.08 1.77 -8.45
CA ALA A 99 9.82 0.70 -9.14
C ALA A 99 10.74 -0.06 -8.19
N THR A 100 11.44 0.64 -7.28
CA THR A 100 12.27 0.02 -6.24
C THR A 100 11.43 -0.89 -5.34
N ALA A 101 10.29 -0.42 -4.85
CA ALA A 101 9.38 -1.20 -4.02
C ALA A 101 8.84 -2.45 -4.75
N GLN A 102 8.54 -2.34 -6.05
CA GLN A 102 8.09 -3.47 -6.86
C GLN A 102 9.17 -4.54 -7.00
N MET A 103 10.40 -4.14 -7.29
CA MET A 103 11.52 -5.07 -7.45
C MET A 103 11.82 -5.84 -6.16
N ASP A 104 11.78 -5.15 -5.03
CA ASP A 104 12.11 -5.72 -3.73
C ASP A 104 10.91 -6.30 -2.97
N SER A 105 9.72 -6.29 -3.59
CA SER A 105 8.49 -6.82 -2.96
C SER A 105 8.13 -6.08 -1.66
N ILE A 106 8.20 -4.75 -1.66
CA ILE A 106 7.89 -3.91 -0.50
C ILE A 106 6.46 -3.37 -0.60
N PRO A 107 5.63 -3.57 0.45
CA PRO A 107 4.26 -3.06 0.45
C PRO A 107 4.25 -1.53 0.56
N LEU A 108 3.84 -0.86 -0.51
CA LEU A 108 3.80 0.59 -0.61
C LEU A 108 2.44 1.03 -1.19
N LEU A 109 1.85 2.07 -0.61
CA LEU A 109 0.68 2.73 -1.14
C LEU A 109 1.05 4.16 -1.54
N ALA A 110 1.03 4.44 -2.83
CA ALA A 110 1.17 5.79 -3.35
C ALA A 110 -0.22 6.39 -3.64
N ILE A 111 -0.48 7.58 -3.12
CA ILE A 111 -1.71 8.31 -3.38
C ILE A 111 -1.36 9.60 -4.11
N THR A 112 -1.86 9.73 -5.33
CA THR A 112 -1.64 10.90 -6.19
C THR A 112 -2.93 11.72 -6.28
N GLY A 113 -2.78 13.04 -6.24
CA GLY A 113 -3.85 13.90 -6.70
C GLY A 113 -3.86 13.93 -8.23
N GLN A 114 -5.03 14.07 -8.82
CA GLN A 114 -5.21 14.23 -10.27
C GLN A 114 -5.97 15.54 -10.55
N VAL A 115 -5.85 16.04 -11.75
CA VAL A 115 -6.70 17.15 -12.23
C VAL A 115 -8.18 16.78 -12.07
N GLY A 116 -9.08 17.76 -12.06
CA GLY A 116 -10.52 17.46 -11.97
C GLY A 116 -10.97 16.54 -13.11
N SER A 117 -11.90 15.65 -12.82
CA SER A 117 -12.38 14.60 -13.73
C SER A 117 -12.68 15.08 -15.17
N PRO A 118 -13.27 16.28 -15.41
CA PRO A 118 -13.50 16.76 -16.78
C PRO A 118 -12.24 17.10 -17.57
N PHE A 119 -11.10 17.24 -16.91
CA PHE A 119 -9.82 17.61 -17.53
C PHE A 119 -8.89 16.42 -17.79
N ILE A 120 -9.25 15.24 -17.34
CA ILE A 120 -8.45 14.03 -17.57
C ILE A 120 -8.50 13.67 -19.07
N GLY A 121 -7.33 13.48 -19.69
CA GLY A 121 -7.18 13.18 -21.11
C GLY A 121 -7.28 14.41 -22.03
N THR A 122 -7.10 15.62 -21.49
CA THR A 122 -7.19 16.87 -22.26
C THR A 122 -5.87 17.64 -22.35
N ASP A 123 -4.76 17.06 -21.91
CA ASP A 123 -3.45 17.72 -21.78
C ASP A 123 -3.51 18.98 -20.91
N ALA A 124 -4.35 18.96 -19.88
CA ALA A 124 -4.47 20.05 -18.93
C ALA A 124 -3.17 20.29 -18.14
N PHE A 125 -3.02 21.49 -17.58
CA PHE A 125 -1.84 21.82 -16.78
C PHE A 125 -1.58 20.82 -15.66
N GLN A 126 -0.39 20.21 -15.65
CA GLN A 126 0.02 19.17 -14.73
C GLN A 126 -0.86 17.90 -14.75
N GLU A 127 -1.55 17.65 -15.85
CA GLU A 127 -2.13 16.33 -16.07
C GLU A 127 -1.06 15.34 -16.51
N ILE A 128 -1.17 14.11 -16.08
CA ILE A 128 -0.39 12.97 -16.55
C ILE A 128 -1.17 11.66 -16.37
N ASP A 129 -1.04 10.75 -17.29
CA ASP A 129 -1.54 9.38 -17.14
C ASP A 129 -0.62 8.56 -16.23
N ILE A 130 -0.69 8.84 -14.93
CA ILE A 130 0.12 8.12 -13.94
C ILE A 130 -0.29 6.64 -13.86
N PHE A 131 -1.54 6.30 -14.17
CA PHE A 131 -2.01 4.92 -14.26
C PHE A 131 -1.23 4.16 -15.34
N GLY A 132 -1.16 4.68 -16.57
CA GLY A 132 -0.41 4.06 -17.65
C GLY A 132 1.09 3.97 -17.39
N ILE A 133 1.69 5.04 -16.86
CA ILE A 133 3.13 5.08 -16.53
C ILE A 133 3.49 4.02 -15.48
N THR A 134 2.67 3.82 -14.48
CA THR A 134 3.00 2.93 -13.36
C THR A 134 2.54 1.48 -13.56
N LEU A 135 1.72 1.20 -14.56
CA LEU A 135 1.16 -0.14 -14.81
C LEU A 135 2.20 -1.28 -14.76
N PRO A 136 3.41 -1.17 -15.34
CA PRO A 136 4.41 -2.25 -15.32
C PRO A 136 5.16 -2.38 -13.99
N ILE A 137 5.03 -1.43 -13.08
CA ILE A 137 5.81 -1.33 -11.83
C ILE A 137 4.95 -1.32 -10.55
N VAL A 138 3.66 -1.64 -10.67
CA VAL A 138 2.76 -1.75 -9.51
C VAL A 138 1.99 -3.07 -9.56
N LYS A 139 1.49 -3.49 -8.42
CA LYS A 139 0.56 -4.63 -8.33
C LYS A 139 -0.82 -4.28 -8.84
N HIS A 140 -1.27 -3.07 -8.56
CA HIS A 140 -2.56 -2.57 -8.98
C HIS A 140 -2.59 -1.04 -8.98
N SER A 141 -3.46 -0.47 -9.82
CA SER A 141 -3.73 0.96 -9.88
C SER A 141 -5.24 1.20 -9.79
N PHE A 142 -5.62 2.19 -8.98
CA PHE A 142 -6.99 2.65 -8.88
C PHE A 142 -7.11 4.11 -9.32
N VAL A 143 -8.17 4.43 -10.04
CA VAL A 143 -8.64 5.80 -10.25
C VAL A 143 -9.98 5.93 -9.55
N VAL A 144 -10.07 6.83 -8.58
CA VAL A 144 -11.32 7.03 -7.82
C VAL A 144 -12.27 7.88 -8.64
N ARG A 145 -13.47 7.37 -8.87
CA ARG A 145 -14.48 8.06 -9.69
C ARG A 145 -15.64 8.64 -8.89
N LYS A 146 -15.83 8.15 -7.66
CA LYS A 146 -16.90 8.58 -6.74
C LYS A 146 -16.37 8.62 -5.32
N PRO A 147 -16.71 9.64 -4.53
CA PRO A 147 -16.20 9.76 -3.16
C PRO A 147 -16.68 8.62 -2.24
N GLU A 148 -17.85 8.02 -2.49
CA GLU A 148 -18.38 6.90 -1.70
C GLU A 148 -17.53 5.63 -1.83
N ASP A 149 -16.86 5.43 -2.98
CA ASP A 149 -15.98 4.29 -3.22
C ASP A 149 -14.63 4.39 -2.49
N MET A 150 -14.28 5.59 -1.98
CA MET A 150 -12.96 5.88 -1.43
C MET A 150 -12.54 4.90 -0.33
N SER A 151 -13.44 4.64 0.63
CA SER A 151 -13.13 3.76 1.77
C SER A 151 -12.86 2.32 1.33
N ARG A 152 -13.64 1.81 0.38
CA ARG A 152 -13.46 0.49 -0.20
C ARG A 152 -12.13 0.41 -0.93
N ILE A 153 -11.85 1.37 -1.82
CA ILE A 153 -10.63 1.41 -2.63
C ILE A 153 -9.38 1.49 -1.76
N VAL A 154 -9.35 2.34 -0.73
CA VAL A 154 -8.20 2.45 0.19
C VAL A 154 -7.96 1.13 0.93
N SER A 155 -9.02 0.50 1.44
CA SER A 155 -8.90 -0.77 2.17
C SER A 155 -8.44 -1.90 1.25
N GLU A 156 -8.93 -1.92 0.02
CA GLU A 156 -8.55 -2.87 -1.03
C GLU A 156 -7.09 -2.68 -1.45
N ALA A 157 -6.67 -1.44 -1.67
CA ALA A 157 -5.29 -1.10 -2.03
C ALA A 157 -4.29 -1.53 -0.94
N LEU A 158 -4.58 -1.25 0.32
CA LEU A 158 -3.77 -1.69 1.45
C LEU A 158 -3.72 -3.22 1.55
N PHE A 159 -4.85 -3.90 1.31
CA PHE A 159 -4.90 -5.36 1.28
C PHE A 159 -4.04 -5.93 0.15
N ILE A 160 -4.18 -5.42 -1.09
CA ILE A 160 -3.41 -5.87 -2.25
C ILE A 160 -1.91 -5.63 -2.04
N ALA A 161 -1.53 -4.49 -1.47
CA ALA A 161 -0.12 -4.17 -1.22
C ALA A 161 0.58 -5.21 -0.33
N GLN A 162 -0.12 -5.78 0.64
CA GLN A 162 0.45 -6.69 1.65
C GLN A 162 0.31 -8.17 1.30
N ASN A 163 -0.72 -8.55 0.55
CA ASN A 163 -1.08 -9.95 0.39
C ASN A 163 -0.50 -10.58 -0.89
N GLY A 164 -0.20 -11.88 -0.84
CA GLY A 164 0.56 -12.57 -1.86
C GLY A 164 2.03 -12.13 -1.84
N ARG A 165 2.63 -11.89 -3.01
CA ARG A 165 3.91 -11.17 -3.08
C ARG A 165 3.64 -9.70 -2.77
N PRO A 166 4.18 -9.12 -1.69
CA PRO A 166 3.98 -7.70 -1.40
C PRO A 166 4.50 -6.81 -2.55
N GLY A 167 3.96 -5.60 -2.63
CA GLY A 167 4.39 -4.66 -3.66
C GLY A 167 3.56 -3.37 -3.67
N PRO A 168 3.93 -2.40 -4.50
CA PRO A 168 3.28 -1.11 -4.54
C PRO A 168 1.90 -1.16 -5.21
N VAL A 169 1.03 -0.30 -4.69
CA VAL A 169 -0.29 0.02 -5.27
C VAL A 169 -0.41 1.53 -5.36
N ILE A 170 -1.08 2.02 -6.38
CA ILE A 170 -1.35 3.44 -6.56
C ILE A 170 -2.86 3.72 -6.51
N ILE A 171 -3.22 4.84 -5.91
CA ILE A 171 -4.57 5.40 -5.96
C ILE A 171 -4.46 6.82 -6.52
N ASP A 172 -5.06 7.06 -7.67
CA ASP A 172 -5.14 8.36 -8.30
C ASP A 172 -6.50 9.00 -7.98
N VAL A 173 -6.47 10.20 -7.37
CA VAL A 173 -7.65 10.86 -6.82
C VAL A 173 -7.88 12.17 -7.55
N PRO A 174 -8.90 12.26 -8.42
CA PRO A 174 -9.29 13.52 -9.03
C PRO A 174 -9.66 14.55 -7.98
N LYS A 175 -9.27 15.82 -8.22
CA LYS A 175 -9.44 16.92 -7.27
C LYS A 175 -10.90 17.15 -6.88
N ASP A 176 -11.79 17.07 -7.84
CA ASP A 176 -13.25 17.21 -7.64
C ASP A 176 -13.80 16.08 -6.76
N VAL A 177 -13.37 14.83 -6.98
CA VAL A 177 -13.76 13.67 -6.13
C VAL A 177 -13.27 13.85 -4.69
N GLY A 178 -12.07 14.42 -4.50
CA GLY A 178 -11.56 14.74 -3.17
C GLY A 178 -12.38 15.80 -2.45
N LEU A 179 -12.93 16.77 -3.18
CA LEU A 179 -13.76 17.88 -2.67
C LEU A 179 -15.23 17.53 -2.50
N GLU A 180 -15.73 16.60 -3.31
CA GLU A 180 -17.15 16.27 -3.37
C GLU A 180 -17.68 15.79 -2.01
N GLU A 181 -18.80 16.41 -1.59
CA GLU A 181 -19.50 16.05 -0.37
C GLU A 181 -20.61 15.05 -0.64
N PHE A 182 -20.73 14.05 0.22
CA PHE A 182 -21.83 13.09 0.21
C PHE A 182 -22.38 12.87 1.62
N ASP A 183 -23.56 12.29 1.71
CA ASP A 183 -24.21 12.07 3.00
C ASP A 183 -23.44 11.04 3.82
N ILE A 184 -23.29 11.30 5.12
CA ILE A 184 -22.59 10.37 6.01
C ILE A 184 -23.31 9.02 6.13
N SER A 185 -24.62 8.97 5.84
CA SER A 185 -25.37 7.72 5.78
C SER A 185 -24.89 6.78 4.67
N ASP A 186 -24.32 7.34 3.59
CA ASP A 186 -23.79 6.60 2.46
C ASP A 186 -22.31 6.22 2.65
N TYR A 187 -21.68 6.75 3.72
CA TYR A 187 -20.32 6.38 4.06
C TYR A 187 -20.23 5.01 4.75
N VAL A 188 -19.68 4.05 4.05
CA VAL A 188 -19.41 2.71 4.59
C VAL A 188 -17.91 2.57 4.87
N PRO A 189 -17.48 2.56 6.15
CA PRO A 189 -16.07 2.32 6.46
C PRO A 189 -15.72 0.84 6.21
N TYR A 190 -14.82 0.60 5.26
CA TYR A 190 -14.29 -0.72 4.98
C TYR A 190 -13.02 -0.99 5.79
N SER A 191 -12.76 -2.27 6.06
CA SER A 191 -11.53 -2.77 6.66
C SER A 191 -10.91 -3.85 5.76
N GLN A 192 -9.61 -4.07 5.89
CA GLN A 192 -8.92 -5.14 5.15
C GLN A 192 -9.52 -6.52 5.44
N LYS A 193 -10.08 -6.74 6.63
CA LYS A 193 -10.77 -7.99 6.96
C LYS A 193 -11.98 -8.23 6.07
N GLN A 194 -12.84 -7.21 5.89
CA GLN A 194 -14.01 -7.30 5.01
C GLN A 194 -13.58 -7.53 3.55
N ILE A 195 -12.48 -6.93 3.10
CA ILE A 195 -11.91 -7.17 1.78
C ILE A 195 -11.43 -8.63 1.65
N SER A 196 -10.70 -9.15 2.64
CA SER A 196 -10.18 -10.52 2.63
C SER A 196 -11.26 -11.60 2.57
N GLU A 197 -12.45 -11.30 3.08
CA GLU A 197 -13.61 -12.20 3.08
C GLU A 197 -14.30 -12.26 1.71
N GLN A 198 -14.01 -11.35 0.79
CA GLN A 198 -14.54 -11.37 -0.57
C GLN A 198 -13.94 -12.53 -1.36
N LYS A 199 -14.79 -13.27 -2.12
CA LYS A 199 -14.36 -14.45 -2.89
C LYS A 199 -13.21 -14.19 -3.85
N ILE A 200 -13.14 -13.00 -4.43
CA ILE A 200 -12.14 -12.59 -5.41
C ILE A 200 -10.72 -12.54 -4.82
N TYR A 201 -10.59 -12.33 -3.51
CA TYR A 201 -9.31 -12.22 -2.79
C TYR A 201 -8.98 -13.44 -1.94
N ARG A 202 -9.70 -14.56 -2.11
CA ARG A 202 -9.36 -15.81 -1.42
C ARG A 202 -8.10 -16.41 -2.02
N PHE A 203 -6.96 -16.10 -1.42
CA PHE A 203 -5.71 -16.80 -1.69
C PHE A 203 -5.76 -18.18 -1.02
N PHE A 204 -6.02 -19.22 -1.82
CA PHE A 204 -5.96 -20.59 -1.31
C PHE A 204 -4.50 -21.03 -1.26
N TYR A 205 -3.86 -20.86 -0.13
CA TYR A 205 -2.60 -21.56 0.16
C TYR A 205 -2.95 -23.00 0.52
N LYS A 206 -3.00 -23.87 -0.46
CA LYS A 206 -3.04 -25.31 -0.18
C LYS A 206 -1.63 -25.79 0.07
N ILE A 207 -1.41 -26.39 1.25
CA ILE A 207 -0.17 -27.10 1.54
C ILE A 207 -0.10 -28.29 0.58
N ASP A 208 0.92 -28.30 -0.29
CA ASP A 208 1.18 -29.43 -1.18
C ASP A 208 2.08 -30.44 -0.48
N TYR A 209 1.45 -31.39 0.18
CA TYR A 209 2.15 -32.47 0.89
C TYR A 209 3.08 -33.30 -0.02
N LEU A 210 2.76 -33.44 -1.31
CA LEU A 210 3.62 -34.15 -2.26
C LEU A 210 4.93 -33.38 -2.48
N GLN A 211 4.89 -32.05 -2.56
CA GLN A 211 6.08 -31.23 -2.68
C GLN A 211 6.92 -31.27 -1.40
N ILE A 212 6.29 -31.30 -0.23
CA ILE A 212 6.99 -31.48 1.04
C ILE A 212 7.70 -32.83 1.09
N GLN A 213 7.04 -33.92 0.69
CA GLN A 213 7.66 -35.24 0.63
C GLN A 213 8.84 -35.31 -0.35
N LYS A 214 8.70 -34.69 -1.53
CA LYS A 214 9.82 -34.56 -2.49
C LYS A 214 11.00 -33.80 -1.90
N PHE A 215 10.74 -32.67 -1.23
CA PHE A 215 11.75 -31.88 -0.55
C PHE A 215 12.50 -32.70 0.51
N LEU A 216 11.78 -33.39 1.38
CA LEU A 216 12.37 -34.26 2.42
C LEU A 216 13.21 -35.38 1.82
N LYS A 217 12.75 -36.00 0.73
CA LYS A 217 13.50 -37.05 0.02
C LYS A 217 14.81 -36.49 -0.55
N LEU A 218 14.76 -35.32 -1.19
CA LEU A 218 15.96 -34.66 -1.74
C LEU A 218 17.00 -34.36 -0.65
N ILE A 219 16.58 -33.81 0.49
CA ILE A 219 17.49 -33.56 1.61
C ILE A 219 18.15 -34.86 2.09
N LYS A 220 17.35 -35.92 2.32
CA LYS A 220 17.87 -37.21 2.80
C LYS A 220 18.84 -37.89 1.83
N GLN A 221 18.69 -37.64 0.53
CA GLN A 221 19.54 -38.21 -0.51
C GLN A 221 20.79 -37.35 -0.84
N SER A 222 20.81 -36.12 -0.37
CA SER A 222 21.88 -35.16 -0.64
C SER A 222 23.04 -35.38 0.35
N SER A 223 24.26 -35.45 -0.19
CA SER A 223 25.49 -35.54 0.61
C SER A 223 25.94 -34.16 1.14
N ARG A 224 25.59 -33.06 0.45
CA ARG A 224 25.99 -31.67 0.76
C ARG A 224 24.84 -30.70 0.43
N PRO A 225 23.71 -30.78 1.14
CA PRO A 225 22.59 -29.89 0.90
C PRO A 225 22.94 -28.46 1.29
N LEU A 226 22.45 -27.48 0.50
CA LEU A 226 22.53 -26.05 0.77
C LEU A 226 21.15 -25.43 0.65
N LEU A 227 20.73 -24.66 1.65
CA LEU A 227 19.52 -23.84 1.58
C LEU A 227 19.88 -22.45 1.03
N TYR A 228 19.28 -22.10 -0.10
CA TYR A 228 19.39 -20.77 -0.69
C TYR A 228 18.16 -19.94 -0.34
N VAL A 229 18.34 -18.95 0.55
CA VAL A 229 17.24 -18.25 1.23
C VAL A 229 17.15 -16.81 0.78
N GLY A 230 15.94 -16.40 0.34
CA GLY A 230 15.63 -15.04 -0.08
C GLY A 230 14.80 -14.27 0.93
N GLY A 231 14.44 -13.01 0.58
CA GLY A 231 13.68 -12.08 1.41
C GLY A 231 12.28 -12.58 1.82
N GLY A 232 11.70 -13.53 1.09
CA GLY A 232 10.39 -14.11 1.39
C GLY A 232 10.29 -14.75 2.77
N VAL A 233 11.39 -15.30 3.30
CA VAL A 233 11.45 -15.85 4.68
C VAL A 233 11.30 -14.73 5.71
N VAL A 234 11.92 -13.58 5.47
CA VAL A 234 11.83 -12.41 6.35
C VAL A 234 10.40 -11.83 6.29
N THR A 235 9.88 -11.65 5.07
CA THR A 235 8.55 -11.08 4.85
C THR A 235 7.43 -11.95 5.45
N SER A 236 7.58 -13.28 5.39
CA SER A 236 6.63 -14.23 6.00
C SER A 236 6.86 -14.45 7.49
N ASN A 237 7.88 -13.82 8.09
CA ASN A 237 8.28 -14.01 9.49
C ASN A 237 8.60 -15.48 9.85
N ALA A 238 9.07 -16.27 8.86
CA ALA A 238 9.33 -17.71 8.98
C ALA A 238 10.78 -18.05 9.36
N TYR A 239 11.51 -17.09 9.95
CA TYR A 239 12.94 -17.28 10.28
C TYR A 239 13.16 -18.32 11.41
N LYS A 240 12.20 -18.46 12.34
CA LYS A 240 12.27 -19.44 13.42
C LYS A 240 12.11 -20.86 12.89
N GLU A 241 11.17 -21.07 11.99
CA GLU A 241 10.93 -22.35 11.32
C GLU A 241 12.12 -22.73 10.45
N LEU A 242 12.71 -21.75 9.73
CA LEU A 242 13.93 -21.95 8.97
C LEU A 242 15.09 -22.38 9.89
N GLU A 243 15.30 -21.70 11.02
CA GLU A 243 16.33 -22.05 12.00
C GLU A 243 16.16 -23.48 12.51
N GLN A 244 14.92 -23.91 12.78
CA GLN A 244 14.63 -25.29 13.19
C GLN A 244 15.00 -26.29 12.11
N ILE A 245 14.65 -26.02 10.84
CA ILE A 245 15.03 -26.90 9.71
C ILE A 245 16.54 -27.02 9.59
N VAL A 246 17.26 -25.91 9.67
CA VAL A 246 18.73 -25.88 9.60
C VAL A 246 19.35 -26.73 10.71
N LYS A 247 18.84 -26.62 11.96
CA LYS A 247 19.31 -27.37 13.11
C LYS A 247 19.01 -28.88 12.99
N ILE A 248 17.80 -29.23 12.57
CA ILE A 248 17.36 -30.64 12.46
C ILE A 248 18.17 -31.39 11.39
N PHE A 249 18.37 -30.77 10.24
CA PHE A 249 19.04 -31.41 9.10
C PHE A 249 20.53 -31.07 9.00
N GLN A 250 21.05 -30.19 9.86
CA GLN A 250 22.46 -29.72 9.83
C GLN A 250 22.89 -29.20 8.46
N ILE A 251 21.98 -28.47 7.81
CA ILE A 251 22.16 -27.95 6.45
C ILE A 251 22.85 -26.58 6.50
N GLN A 252 23.79 -26.35 5.60
CA GLN A 252 24.34 -25.01 5.41
C GLN A 252 23.31 -24.09 4.78
N ILE A 253 23.31 -22.83 5.23
CA ILE A 253 22.43 -21.80 4.72
C ILE A 253 23.25 -20.73 3.98
N GLY A 254 22.83 -20.39 2.77
CA GLY A 254 23.34 -19.28 1.98
C GLY A 254 22.25 -18.24 1.76
N ARG A 255 22.63 -16.97 1.77
CA ARG A 255 21.73 -15.86 1.44
C ARG A 255 21.84 -15.55 -0.04
N ALA A 256 20.69 -15.34 -0.70
CA ALA A 256 20.65 -14.67 -1.98
C ALA A 256 21.15 -13.23 -1.79
N HIS A 257 22.24 -12.86 -2.46
CA HIS A 257 22.55 -11.46 -2.69
C HIS A 257 21.68 -10.99 -3.84
N VAL A 258 20.77 -10.09 -3.54
CA VAL A 258 20.03 -9.30 -4.53
C VAL A 258 20.72 -7.96 -4.61
#